data_0c6bde4ffe65d90561eaa96b3709efdb
#
_entry.id   0c6bde4ffe65d90561eaa96b3709efdb
#
_cell.length_a   1.000
_cell.length_b   1.000
_cell.length_c   1.000
_cell.angle_alpha   90.00
_cell.angle_beta   90.00
_cell.angle_gamma   90.00
#
_symmetry.space_group_name_H-M   'P 1'
#
loop_
_entity.id
_entity.type
_entity.pdbx_description
1 polymer ?
#
loop_
_entity_poly.entity_id
_entity_poly.type
_entity_poly.pdbx_seq_one_letter_code
_entity_poly.pdbx_strand_id
1 'polypeptide(L)'
;MTDRFRPARTGLLAAALAAAACVSTLSAQPRRARLESPTVSADRRIHFQVAAPDAQTLRLQAPWAGENVEFERAESGIWSLTVGPVPPAIYSYTLLLDGVRVLDPHNTAVKRWSGGNASLVEVPAPEPAAYDLRDVPHGSLHTHYYASAAGGANRRLVVYTPPGYYEEADRRYPVLYLLHGSGDDETAWAEVGKANLILDNLIASGAAEPMLVVMPNGHPVPWASRRRGIGSDNTQRFRDDLIEGAMPLVQSLYRAKLGPSQTAVAGLSMGGGQSLYCAATGLDHFSWVGAFSAAAPSPDSDGAQGLLADPERANARLDLLWIAIGRDDFLLDRNQAFQAALVKAGVDHIYRVTAGGHSWPVWRGYLAEFAPLLFRAASKP
;
A
#
# COMPACT_ATOMS: atom_id res chain seq x y z
N MET A 1 72.65 52.33 11.04
CA MET A 1 73.13 51.85 9.75
C MET A 1 71.91 51.33 8.98
N THR A 2 71.14 52.23 8.34
CA THR A 2 71.26 52.70 6.97
C THR A 2 71.38 51.54 6.01
N ASP A 3 70.38 51.11 5.23
CA ASP A 3 70.25 51.73 3.93
C ASP A 3 68.88 51.46 3.28
N ARG A 4 68.47 52.46 2.57
CA ARG A 4 67.29 52.67 1.76
C ARG A 4 67.37 51.89 0.44
N PHE A 5 66.28 51.34 -0.03
CA PHE A 5 66.04 51.34 -1.50
C PHE A 5 64.59 51.64 -1.84
N ARG A 6 64.43 52.60 -2.70
CA ARG A 6 63.22 53.17 -3.28
C ARG A 6 62.70 52.39 -4.48
N PRO A 7 61.44 52.60 -4.89
CA PRO A 7 60.71 51.72 -5.80
C PRO A 7 60.91 52.07 -7.30
N ALA A 8 60.74 51.08 -8.15
CA ALA A 8 60.55 51.30 -9.57
C ALA A 8 59.06 51.16 -9.95
N ARG A 9 58.47 52.27 -10.27
CA ARG A 9 57.20 52.37 -11.02
C ARG A 9 57.56 52.17 -12.49
N THR A 10 56.94 51.19 -13.17
CA THR A 10 56.56 51.28 -14.61
C THR A 10 55.90 49.94 -14.99
N GLY A 11 54.70 50.00 -15.62
CA GLY A 11 54.20 48.87 -16.43
C GLY A 11 52.82 48.34 -16.06
N LEU A 12 51.89 49.25 -15.77
CA LEU A 12 50.45 48.89 -15.67
C LEU A 12 49.68 49.69 -16.70
N LEU A 13 49.64 49.23 -17.92
CA LEU A 13 48.71 49.73 -18.98
C LEU A 13 48.92 48.88 -20.22
N ALA A 14 48.23 47.76 -20.32
CA ALA A 14 47.87 47.04 -21.57
C ALA A 14 47.39 45.58 -21.28
N ALA A 15 46.37 45.42 -20.47
CA ALA A 15 45.66 44.10 -20.38
C ALA A 15 44.19 44.27 -19.97
N ALA A 16 43.56 45.34 -20.45
CA ALA A 16 42.16 45.62 -20.11
C ALA A 16 41.31 45.87 -21.36
N LEU A 17 41.41 45.01 -22.39
CA LEU A 17 40.57 45.09 -23.60
C LEU A 17 40.58 43.78 -24.37
N ALA A 18 40.16 42.67 -23.75
CA ALA A 18 39.84 41.43 -24.45
C ALA A 18 38.90 40.48 -23.64
N ALA A 19 38.06 41.02 -22.75
CA ALA A 19 37.10 40.20 -21.98
C ALA A 19 35.66 40.71 -22.12
N ALA A 20 35.27 41.13 -23.33
CA ALA A 20 33.93 41.63 -23.58
C ALA A 20 33.45 41.22 -24.98
N ALA A 21 33.27 39.94 -25.23
CA ALA A 21 32.44 39.40 -26.33
C ALA A 21 32.28 37.89 -26.29
N CYS A 22 31.84 37.34 -25.18
CA CYS A 22 31.18 36.03 -25.10
C CYS A 22 29.99 36.13 -24.19
N VAL A 23 29.08 37.06 -24.44
CA VAL A 23 27.69 36.91 -24.01
C VAL A 23 27.10 35.86 -24.93
N SER A 24 27.32 34.61 -24.61
CA SER A 24 26.55 33.51 -25.17
C SER A 24 25.08 33.84 -24.86
N THR A 25 24.35 34.19 -25.91
CA THR A 25 22.89 34.20 -25.85
C THR A 25 22.48 32.79 -25.44
N LEU A 26 22.28 32.57 -24.12
CA LEU A 26 21.46 31.44 -23.66
C LEU A 26 20.09 31.69 -24.29
N SER A 27 19.89 31.14 -25.49
CA SER A 27 18.56 30.98 -26.04
C SER A 27 17.79 30.20 -25.00
N ALA A 28 16.89 30.88 -24.30
CA ALA A 28 15.93 30.21 -23.45
C ALA A 28 15.23 29.17 -24.32
N GLN A 29 15.60 27.91 -24.14
CA GLN A 29 14.87 26.84 -24.82
C GLN A 29 13.41 27.06 -24.48
N PRO A 30 12.51 27.16 -25.47
CA PRO A 30 11.11 27.29 -25.19
C PRO A 30 10.76 26.14 -24.23
N ARG A 31 10.27 26.47 -23.03
CA ARG A 31 9.75 25.47 -22.09
C ARG A 31 8.72 24.69 -22.90
N ARG A 32 9.08 23.47 -23.33
CA ARG A 32 8.10 22.54 -23.89
C ARG A 32 6.96 22.47 -22.87
N ALA A 33 5.75 22.77 -23.31
CA ALA A 33 4.57 22.65 -22.47
C ALA A 33 4.62 21.24 -21.86
N ARG A 34 4.65 21.17 -20.53
CA ARG A 34 4.69 19.89 -19.83
C ARG A 34 3.36 19.21 -20.10
N LEU A 35 3.42 18.04 -20.73
CA LEU A 35 2.23 17.22 -20.89
C LEU A 35 1.71 16.81 -19.50
N GLU A 36 0.43 16.99 -19.29
CA GLU A 36 -0.24 16.49 -18.09
C GLU A 36 -0.95 15.17 -18.45
N SER A 37 -0.50 14.09 -17.85
CA SER A 37 -1.08 12.75 -18.06
C SER A 37 -0.95 11.93 -16.77
N PRO A 38 -2.00 11.21 -16.39
CA PRO A 38 -3.38 11.34 -16.86
C PRO A 38 -4.08 12.57 -16.28
N THR A 39 -5.09 13.10 -16.96
CA THR A 39 -6.04 14.07 -16.40
C THR A 39 -7.43 13.46 -16.33
N VAL A 40 -8.21 13.83 -15.32
CA VAL A 40 -9.59 13.33 -15.12
C VAL A 40 -10.55 14.50 -15.17
N SER A 41 -11.52 14.42 -16.08
CA SER A 41 -12.55 15.43 -16.23
C SER A 41 -13.72 15.25 -15.26
N ALA A 42 -14.56 16.29 -15.11
CA ALA A 42 -15.70 16.28 -14.20
C ALA A 42 -16.73 15.17 -14.53
N ASP A 43 -16.83 14.76 -15.79
CA ASP A 43 -17.66 13.65 -16.24
C ASP A 43 -16.96 12.27 -16.09
N ARG A 44 -15.83 12.23 -15.37
CA ARG A 44 -15.05 11.03 -15.06
C ARG A 44 -14.45 10.33 -16.27
N ARG A 45 -14.12 11.09 -17.31
CA ARG A 45 -13.27 10.60 -18.39
C ARG A 45 -11.82 10.82 -18.05
N ILE A 46 -11.00 9.85 -18.40
CA ILE A 46 -9.54 9.91 -18.18
C ILE A 46 -8.90 10.18 -19.52
N HIS A 47 -8.15 11.27 -19.60
CA HIS A 47 -7.39 11.64 -20.78
C HIS A 47 -5.90 11.40 -20.53
N PHE A 48 -5.28 10.62 -21.41
CA PHE A 48 -3.86 10.30 -21.40
C PHE A 48 -3.15 11.00 -22.56
N GLN A 49 -1.92 11.49 -22.31
CA GLN A 49 -1.05 12.05 -23.32
C GLN A 49 0.38 11.55 -23.12
N VAL A 50 1.02 11.04 -24.18
CA VAL A 50 2.39 10.54 -24.13
C VAL A 50 3.16 11.04 -25.34
N ALA A 51 4.31 11.67 -25.10
CA ALA A 51 5.25 12.05 -26.17
C ALA A 51 6.15 10.85 -26.51
N ALA A 52 5.89 10.22 -27.65
CA ALA A 52 6.69 9.11 -28.16
C ALA A 52 6.76 9.19 -29.70
N PRO A 53 7.54 10.15 -30.24
CA PRO A 53 7.54 10.46 -31.68
C PRO A 53 8.06 9.30 -32.54
N ASP A 54 8.93 8.45 -32.00
CA ASP A 54 9.53 7.34 -32.74
C ASP A 54 8.76 6.02 -32.60
N ALA A 55 7.77 5.96 -31.69
CA ALA A 55 6.98 4.77 -31.45
C ALA A 55 6.04 4.44 -32.64
N GLN A 56 5.89 3.15 -32.89
CA GLN A 56 4.99 2.63 -33.91
C GLN A 56 3.60 2.30 -33.34
N THR A 57 3.54 1.88 -32.08
CA THR A 57 2.29 1.53 -31.39
C THR A 57 2.33 1.97 -29.94
N LEU A 58 1.19 2.44 -29.44
CA LEU A 58 0.98 2.70 -28.02
C LEU A 58 -0.40 2.22 -27.62
N ARG A 59 -0.49 1.42 -26.53
CA ARG A 59 -1.74 0.87 -26.00
C ARG A 59 -1.82 1.06 -24.51
N LEU A 60 -3.03 1.26 -24.01
CA LEU A 60 -3.34 1.22 -22.59
C LEU A 60 -3.64 -0.22 -22.16
N GLN A 61 -2.89 -0.71 -21.18
CA GLN A 61 -3.21 -1.96 -20.48
C GLN A 61 -3.88 -1.64 -19.14
N ALA A 62 -5.19 -1.73 -19.12
CA ALA A 62 -6.02 -1.41 -17.96
C ALA A 62 -7.31 -2.24 -18.02
N PRO A 63 -7.44 -3.35 -17.25
CA PRO A 63 -8.63 -4.22 -17.30
C PRO A 63 -9.95 -3.47 -17.11
N TRP A 64 -9.94 -2.38 -16.35
CA TRP A 64 -11.10 -1.52 -16.10
C TRP A 64 -11.51 -0.64 -17.31
N ALA A 65 -10.63 -0.47 -18.29
CA ALA A 65 -10.88 0.32 -19.52
C ALA A 65 -11.09 -0.57 -20.76
N GLY A 66 -10.86 -1.86 -20.66
CA GLY A 66 -10.82 -2.82 -21.76
C GLY A 66 -9.42 -3.35 -22.01
N GLU A 67 -9.31 -4.41 -22.83
CA GLU A 67 -8.00 -5.00 -23.15
C GLU A 67 -7.30 -4.21 -24.26
N ASN A 68 -6.09 -3.68 -23.96
CA ASN A 68 -5.16 -3.10 -24.94
C ASN A 68 -5.77 -2.00 -25.82
N VAL A 69 -6.35 -0.95 -25.21
CA VAL A 69 -6.96 0.17 -25.92
C VAL A 69 -5.90 0.99 -26.63
N GLU A 70 -6.06 1.22 -27.93
CA GLU A 70 -5.09 1.93 -28.78
C GLU A 70 -5.16 3.43 -28.59
N PHE A 71 -4.00 4.08 -28.62
CA PHE A 71 -3.88 5.54 -28.66
C PHE A 71 -3.92 6.05 -30.10
N GLU A 72 -4.42 7.25 -30.27
CA GLU A 72 -4.31 8.01 -31.53
C GLU A 72 -3.01 8.82 -31.55
N ARG A 73 -2.27 8.76 -32.66
CA ARG A 73 -1.01 9.49 -32.85
C ARG A 73 -1.25 10.76 -33.64
N ALA A 74 -0.85 11.91 -33.09
CA ALA A 74 -0.82 13.17 -33.81
C ALA A 74 0.48 13.32 -34.62
N GLU A 75 0.50 14.21 -35.64
CA GLU A 75 1.69 14.54 -36.43
C GLU A 75 2.86 15.05 -35.57
N SER A 76 2.57 15.69 -34.43
CA SER A 76 3.56 16.14 -33.45
C SER A 76 4.32 15.00 -32.73
N GLY A 77 3.91 13.75 -32.93
CA GLY A 77 4.44 12.59 -32.22
C GLY A 77 3.87 12.43 -30.79
N ILE A 78 2.84 13.19 -30.45
CA ILE A 78 2.08 13.01 -29.21
C ILE A 78 0.99 11.98 -29.47
N TRP A 79 0.90 11.02 -28.56
CA TRP A 79 -0.15 10.00 -28.51
C TRP A 79 -1.19 10.41 -27.50
N SER A 80 -2.47 10.29 -27.83
CA SER A 80 -3.58 10.63 -26.96
C SER A 80 -4.64 9.54 -26.92
N LEU A 81 -5.29 9.39 -25.77
CA LEU A 81 -6.41 8.47 -25.56
C LEU A 81 -7.35 9.04 -24.51
N THR A 82 -8.65 8.95 -24.74
CA THR A 82 -9.68 9.26 -23.73
C THR A 82 -10.53 8.03 -23.49
N VAL A 83 -10.65 7.61 -22.23
CA VAL A 83 -11.50 6.48 -21.81
C VAL A 83 -12.53 6.92 -20.79
N GLY A 84 -13.63 6.21 -20.71
CA GLY A 84 -14.67 6.49 -19.71
C GLY A 84 -16.03 6.89 -20.30
N PRO A 85 -16.99 7.28 -19.42
CA PRO A 85 -16.78 7.56 -17.98
C PRO A 85 -16.43 6.32 -17.16
N VAL A 86 -15.53 6.48 -16.17
CA VAL A 86 -15.06 5.41 -15.30
C VAL A 86 -15.63 5.60 -13.89
N PRO A 87 -16.08 4.54 -13.18
CA PRO A 87 -16.53 4.65 -11.80
C PRO A 87 -15.47 5.25 -10.88
N PRO A 88 -15.85 5.98 -9.81
CA PRO A 88 -14.92 6.53 -8.86
C PRO A 88 -14.08 5.45 -8.17
N ALA A 89 -12.76 5.51 -8.30
CA ALA A 89 -11.79 4.68 -7.57
C ALA A 89 -10.35 5.09 -7.92
N ILE A 90 -9.37 4.47 -7.27
CA ILE A 90 -7.97 4.51 -7.69
C ILE A 90 -7.68 3.24 -8.50
N TYR A 91 -7.23 3.42 -9.72
CA TYR A 91 -6.98 2.36 -10.69
C TYR A 91 -5.51 2.27 -11.06
N SER A 92 -5.03 1.06 -11.28
CA SER A 92 -3.71 0.82 -11.85
C SER A 92 -3.80 0.63 -13.37
N TYR A 93 -2.78 1.11 -14.07
CA TYR A 93 -2.61 0.93 -15.50
C TYR A 93 -1.14 0.86 -15.89
N THR A 94 -0.86 0.30 -17.05
CA THR A 94 0.46 0.36 -17.71
C THR A 94 0.28 0.73 -19.17
N LEU A 95 1.35 1.21 -19.78
CA LEU A 95 1.41 1.48 -21.21
C LEU A 95 2.18 0.36 -21.90
N LEU A 96 1.76 0.00 -23.10
CA LEU A 96 2.45 -0.94 -23.98
C LEU A 96 3.00 -0.15 -25.18
N LEU A 97 4.27 0.22 -25.12
CA LEU A 97 4.98 0.97 -26.14
C LEU A 97 5.77 -0.01 -27.02
N ASP A 98 5.40 -0.14 -28.28
CA ASP A 98 5.99 -1.10 -29.23
C ASP A 98 6.17 -2.51 -28.65
N GLY A 99 5.16 -2.97 -27.90
CA GLY A 99 5.17 -4.28 -27.25
C GLY A 99 5.90 -4.33 -25.90
N VAL A 100 6.55 -3.25 -25.45
CA VAL A 100 7.24 -3.17 -24.16
C VAL A 100 6.34 -2.50 -23.12
N ARG A 101 6.18 -3.14 -21.95
CA ARG A 101 5.44 -2.56 -20.83
C ARG A 101 6.25 -1.46 -20.16
N VAL A 102 5.67 -0.25 -20.09
CA VAL A 102 6.28 0.93 -19.47
C VAL A 102 5.29 1.62 -18.52
N LEU A 103 5.83 2.40 -17.59
CA LEU A 103 5.02 3.34 -16.80
C LEU A 103 4.68 4.58 -17.65
N ASP A 104 3.63 5.29 -17.25
CA ASP A 104 3.34 6.60 -17.82
C ASP A 104 4.45 7.59 -17.39
N PRO A 105 5.23 8.16 -18.34
CA PRO A 105 6.36 9.01 -18.01
C PRO A 105 5.97 10.36 -17.39
N HIS A 106 4.70 10.73 -17.47
CA HIS A 106 4.18 11.99 -16.92
C HIS A 106 3.46 11.80 -15.58
N ASN A 107 3.32 10.55 -15.12
CA ASN A 107 2.64 10.20 -13.87
C ASN A 107 3.62 9.69 -12.82
N THR A 108 3.71 10.39 -11.68
CA THR A 108 4.56 9.99 -10.56
C THR A 108 3.88 9.04 -9.57
N ALA A 109 2.56 8.86 -9.67
CA ALA A 109 1.82 7.93 -8.84
C ALA A 109 2.00 6.49 -9.35
N VAL A 110 2.69 5.66 -8.58
CA VAL A 110 3.11 4.32 -8.98
C VAL A 110 2.76 3.31 -7.91
N LYS A 111 2.14 2.21 -8.33
CA LYS A 111 2.03 0.98 -7.53
C LYS A 111 3.26 0.12 -7.80
N ARG A 112 3.97 -0.30 -6.74
CA ARG A 112 5.01 -1.33 -6.82
C ARG A 112 4.37 -2.71 -6.77
N TRP A 113 4.83 -3.59 -7.63
CA TRP A 113 4.36 -4.96 -7.66
C TRP A 113 5.41 -5.87 -8.28
N SER A 114 5.57 -7.06 -7.75
CA SER A 114 6.60 -8.02 -8.20
C SER A 114 6.41 -8.51 -9.64
N GLY A 115 5.23 -8.36 -10.21
CA GLY A 115 4.94 -8.66 -11.63
C GLY A 115 5.22 -7.49 -12.59
N GLY A 116 5.77 -6.37 -12.06
CA GLY A 116 6.04 -5.12 -12.78
C GLY A 116 5.26 -3.94 -12.19
N ASN A 117 5.90 -2.79 -12.08
CA ASN A 117 5.23 -1.59 -11.56
C ASN A 117 4.10 -1.13 -12.48
N ALA A 118 3.12 -0.44 -11.93
CA ALA A 118 2.01 0.16 -12.66
C ALA A 118 1.80 1.62 -12.24
N SER A 119 1.39 2.47 -13.16
CA SER A 119 0.94 3.82 -12.87
C SER A 119 -0.44 3.80 -12.22
N LEU A 120 -0.77 4.81 -11.42
CA LEU A 120 -2.06 4.95 -10.76
C LEU A 120 -2.81 6.17 -11.28
N VAL A 121 -4.11 6.06 -11.43
CA VAL A 121 -5.02 7.19 -11.69
C VAL A 121 -6.17 7.15 -10.70
N GLU A 122 -6.46 8.29 -10.11
CA GLU A 122 -7.60 8.45 -9.21
C GLU A 122 -8.76 9.14 -9.93
N VAL A 123 -9.91 8.48 -9.94
CA VAL A 123 -11.17 9.03 -10.43
C VAL A 123 -12.00 9.43 -9.21
N PRO A 124 -12.22 10.74 -8.97
CA PRO A 124 -12.89 11.22 -7.79
C PRO A 124 -14.37 10.83 -7.76
N ALA A 125 -14.90 10.62 -6.55
CA ALA A 125 -16.33 10.43 -6.32
C ALA A 125 -17.03 11.80 -6.14
N PRO A 126 -18.33 11.89 -6.43
CA PRO A 126 -19.13 13.08 -6.07
C PRO A 126 -19.19 13.33 -4.56
N GLU A 127 -19.30 12.27 -3.79
CA GLU A 127 -19.24 12.29 -2.32
C GLU A 127 -17.83 11.89 -1.86
N PRO A 128 -17.30 12.50 -0.80
CA PRO A 128 -15.96 12.19 -0.32
C PRO A 128 -15.81 10.72 0.07
N ALA A 129 -14.85 10.03 -0.54
CA ALA A 129 -14.50 8.66 -0.19
C ALA A 129 -13.81 8.59 1.19
N ALA A 130 -13.85 7.42 1.81
CA ALA A 130 -13.20 7.21 3.11
C ALA A 130 -11.68 7.49 3.09
N TYR A 131 -11.06 7.37 1.91
CA TYR A 131 -9.61 7.54 1.69
C TYR A 131 -9.21 8.90 1.11
N ASP A 132 -10.15 9.84 0.92
CA ASP A 132 -9.82 11.15 0.41
C ASP A 132 -9.03 11.96 1.45
N LEU A 133 -8.10 12.77 0.95
CA LEU A 133 -7.40 13.73 1.78
C LEU A 133 -8.39 14.81 2.25
N ARG A 134 -8.60 14.91 3.55
CA ARG A 134 -9.52 15.88 4.18
C ARG A 134 -8.73 16.84 5.05
N ASP A 135 -9.33 17.99 5.38
CA ASP A 135 -8.78 18.95 6.32
C ASP A 135 -9.01 18.47 7.77
N VAL A 136 -8.24 17.49 8.18
CA VAL A 136 -8.23 16.88 9.52
C VAL A 136 -6.78 16.67 9.97
N PRO A 137 -6.51 16.51 11.27
CA PRO A 137 -5.18 16.13 11.72
C PRO A 137 -4.71 14.81 11.07
N HIS A 138 -3.47 14.79 10.59
CA HIS A 138 -2.88 13.63 9.91
C HIS A 138 -1.83 12.95 10.76
N GLY A 139 -1.76 11.62 10.64
CA GLY A 139 -0.69 10.80 11.17
C GLY A 139 0.58 10.84 10.32
N SER A 140 1.59 10.07 10.71
CA SER A 140 2.88 10.00 10.00
C SER A 140 3.21 8.57 9.59
N LEU A 141 3.92 8.43 8.47
CA LEU A 141 4.43 7.16 7.98
C LEU A 141 5.94 7.06 8.20
N HIS A 142 6.40 5.95 8.77
CA HIS A 142 7.81 5.67 9.09
C HIS A 142 8.24 4.37 8.45
N THR A 143 9.41 4.36 7.83
CA THR A 143 9.99 3.14 7.25
C THR A 143 11.13 2.65 8.15
N HIS A 144 11.09 1.36 8.51
CA HIS A 144 12.13 0.70 9.30
C HIS A 144 12.71 -0.50 8.56
N TYR A 145 13.98 -0.76 8.85
CA TYR A 145 14.69 -1.95 8.43
C TYR A 145 15.06 -2.76 9.66
N TYR A 146 14.94 -4.07 9.60
CA TYR A 146 15.27 -4.97 10.69
C TYR A 146 15.83 -6.29 10.17
N ALA A 147 16.70 -6.91 10.97
CA ALA A 147 17.18 -8.25 10.71
C ALA A 147 16.09 -9.27 11.07
N SER A 148 15.76 -10.17 10.14
CA SER A 148 14.79 -11.23 10.34
C SER A 148 15.48 -12.58 10.32
N ALA A 149 15.42 -13.33 11.41
CA ALA A 149 15.92 -14.70 11.46
C ALA A 149 15.08 -15.63 10.56
N ALA A 150 13.76 -15.53 10.63
CA ALA A 150 12.83 -16.34 9.84
C ALA A 150 12.90 -16.00 8.34
N GLY A 151 13.13 -14.73 7.99
CA GLY A 151 13.27 -14.26 6.62
C GLY A 151 14.67 -14.45 6.02
N GLY A 152 15.68 -14.74 6.84
CA GLY A 152 17.07 -14.95 6.40
C GLY A 152 17.76 -13.72 5.80
N ALA A 153 17.20 -12.51 5.98
CA ALA A 153 17.68 -11.25 5.38
C ALA A 153 17.17 -10.04 6.17
N ASN A 154 17.72 -8.85 5.85
CA ASN A 154 17.11 -7.59 6.28
C ASN A 154 15.76 -7.40 5.60
N ARG A 155 14.76 -7.07 6.41
CA ARG A 155 13.40 -6.83 5.98
C ARG A 155 12.98 -5.40 6.24
N ARG A 156 11.91 -4.98 5.60
CA ARG A 156 11.37 -3.63 5.72
C ARG A 156 9.92 -3.68 6.18
N LEU A 157 9.52 -2.70 6.97
CA LEU A 157 8.13 -2.46 7.34
C LEU A 157 7.85 -0.96 7.36
N VAL A 158 6.57 -0.61 7.20
CA VAL A 158 6.07 0.76 7.33
C VAL A 158 5.18 0.83 8.57
N VAL A 159 5.35 1.87 9.38
CA VAL A 159 4.51 2.15 10.55
C VAL A 159 3.79 3.45 10.36
N TYR A 160 2.47 3.44 10.52
CA TYR A 160 1.66 4.63 10.69
C TYR A 160 1.52 4.93 12.18
N THR A 161 1.81 6.17 12.57
CA THR A 161 1.49 6.72 13.89
C THR A 161 0.29 7.64 13.76
N PRO A 162 -0.73 7.54 14.65
CA PRO A 162 -1.96 8.33 14.53
C PRO A 162 -1.71 9.82 14.81
N PRO A 163 -2.64 10.71 14.41
CA PRO A 163 -2.61 12.13 14.81
C PRO A 163 -2.48 12.27 16.33
N GLY A 164 -1.71 13.25 16.78
CA GLY A 164 -1.46 13.47 18.21
C GLY A 164 -0.39 12.55 18.82
N TYR A 165 0.22 11.65 18.05
CA TYR A 165 1.20 10.70 18.59
C TYR A 165 2.40 11.40 19.25
N TYR A 166 2.92 12.49 18.70
CA TYR A 166 4.09 13.19 19.24
C TYR A 166 3.76 14.18 20.35
N GLU A 167 2.53 14.64 20.39
CA GLU A 167 2.03 15.59 21.40
C GLU A 167 1.70 14.90 22.74
N GLU A 168 1.20 13.65 22.69
CA GLU A 168 0.77 12.88 23.85
C GLU A 168 1.84 11.87 24.28
N ALA A 169 2.94 12.34 24.89
CA ALA A 169 4.14 11.53 25.18
C ALA A 169 3.88 10.28 26.05
N ASP A 170 2.92 10.33 26.95
CA ASP A 170 2.62 9.23 27.89
C ASP A 170 1.58 8.24 27.36
N ARG A 171 0.87 8.58 26.28
CA ARG A 171 -0.17 7.73 25.70
C ARG A 171 0.43 6.55 24.98
N ARG A 172 -0.10 5.35 25.27
CA ARG A 172 0.19 4.11 24.52
C ARG A 172 -0.98 3.76 23.62
N TYR A 173 -0.68 3.12 22.50
CA TYR A 173 -1.63 2.85 21.43
C TYR A 173 -1.74 1.36 21.17
N PRO A 174 -2.93 0.81 20.91
CA PRO A 174 -3.07 -0.55 20.40
C PRO A 174 -2.46 -0.65 18.99
N VAL A 175 -2.19 -1.86 18.52
CA VAL A 175 -1.45 -2.10 17.27
C VAL A 175 -2.25 -2.98 16.32
N LEU A 176 -2.44 -2.49 15.09
CA LEU A 176 -2.92 -3.27 13.96
C LEU A 176 -1.75 -3.64 13.04
N TYR A 177 -1.51 -4.93 12.84
CA TYR A 177 -0.63 -5.45 11.78
C TYR A 177 -1.47 -5.65 10.52
N LEU A 178 -1.21 -4.83 9.47
CA LEU A 178 -2.03 -4.75 8.25
C LEU A 178 -1.24 -5.28 7.05
N LEU A 179 -1.69 -6.44 6.52
CA LEU A 179 -0.95 -7.27 5.59
C LEU A 179 -1.40 -7.10 4.15
N HIS A 180 -0.45 -6.91 3.23
CA HIS A 180 -0.69 -6.78 1.80
C HIS A 180 -0.91 -8.12 1.10
N GLY A 181 -1.32 -8.08 -0.17
CA GLY A 181 -1.56 -9.26 -1.00
C GLY A 181 -0.30 -9.80 -1.70
N SER A 182 -0.51 -10.90 -2.41
CA SER A 182 0.55 -11.57 -3.15
C SER A 182 1.11 -10.65 -4.24
N GLY A 183 2.44 -10.47 -4.24
CA GLY A 183 3.15 -9.64 -5.21
C GLY A 183 3.28 -8.16 -4.82
N ASP A 184 2.48 -7.67 -3.91
CA ASP A 184 2.64 -6.33 -3.32
C ASP A 184 3.81 -6.29 -2.31
N ASP A 185 4.08 -5.13 -1.74
CA ASP A 185 5.07 -4.93 -0.69
C ASP A 185 4.49 -4.12 0.50
N GLU A 186 5.32 -3.82 1.49
CA GLU A 186 4.94 -3.11 2.72
C GLU A 186 4.42 -1.68 2.48
N THR A 187 4.55 -1.12 1.28
CA THR A 187 4.04 0.22 0.94
C THR A 187 2.62 0.19 0.40
N ALA A 188 2.12 -0.98 -0.01
CA ALA A 188 0.89 -1.09 -0.78
C ALA A 188 -0.35 -0.54 -0.04
N TRP A 189 -0.47 -0.79 1.27
CA TRP A 189 -1.57 -0.26 2.04
C TRP A 189 -1.52 1.26 2.20
N ALA A 190 -0.35 1.88 2.28
CA ALA A 190 -0.20 3.33 2.35
C ALA A 190 -0.37 3.98 0.96
N GLU A 191 0.31 3.48 -0.06
CA GLU A 191 0.33 4.10 -1.39
C GLU A 191 -0.94 3.85 -2.20
N VAL A 192 -1.44 2.62 -2.21
CA VAL A 192 -2.63 2.21 -2.97
C VAL A 192 -3.87 2.12 -2.09
N GLY A 193 -3.74 1.48 -0.94
CA GLY A 193 -4.83 1.29 0.03
C GLY A 193 -5.26 2.57 0.74
N LYS A 194 -4.38 3.58 0.81
CA LYS A 194 -4.62 4.85 1.52
C LYS A 194 -5.00 4.64 2.99
N ALA A 195 -4.45 3.60 3.62
CA ALA A 195 -4.81 3.21 4.97
C ALA A 195 -4.60 4.33 5.99
N ASN A 196 -3.54 5.13 5.82
CA ASN A 196 -3.27 6.31 6.65
C ASN A 196 -4.39 7.34 6.56
N LEU A 197 -4.87 7.69 5.36
CA LEU A 197 -5.95 8.67 5.17
C LEU A 197 -7.30 8.13 5.68
N ILE A 198 -7.58 6.84 5.44
CA ILE A 198 -8.78 6.18 5.99
C ILE A 198 -8.78 6.31 7.52
N LEU A 199 -7.67 6.02 8.17
CA LEU A 199 -7.56 6.08 9.63
C LEU A 199 -7.59 7.51 10.15
N ASP A 200 -6.92 8.48 9.49
CA ASP A 200 -7.00 9.90 9.85
C ASP A 200 -8.46 10.38 9.87
N ASN A 201 -9.21 10.07 8.81
CA ASN A 201 -10.62 10.44 8.68
C ASN A 201 -11.52 9.76 9.73
N LEU A 202 -11.30 8.46 9.99
CA LEU A 202 -12.06 7.71 11.01
C LEU A 202 -11.73 8.17 12.44
N ILE A 203 -10.47 8.46 12.73
CA ILE A 203 -10.06 8.98 14.05
C ILE A 203 -10.61 10.37 14.26
N ALA A 204 -10.52 11.25 13.28
CA ALA A 204 -11.04 12.61 13.37
C ALA A 204 -12.56 12.66 13.59
N SER A 205 -13.30 11.71 13.01
CA SER A 205 -14.76 11.56 13.26
C SER A 205 -15.11 10.82 14.55
N GLY A 206 -14.13 10.32 15.30
CA GLY A 206 -14.35 9.49 16.49
C GLY A 206 -14.84 8.06 16.16
N ALA A 207 -14.84 7.67 14.88
CA ALA A 207 -15.29 6.37 14.43
C ALA A 207 -14.28 5.25 14.72
N ALA A 208 -12.98 5.53 14.79
CA ALA A 208 -11.95 4.56 15.15
C ALA A 208 -11.11 5.03 16.34
N GLU A 209 -10.63 4.08 17.14
CA GLU A 209 -9.62 4.34 18.15
C GLU A 209 -8.29 4.73 17.50
N PRO A 210 -7.57 5.75 18.02
CA PRO A 210 -6.21 6.01 17.62
C PRO A 210 -5.32 4.79 17.86
N MET A 211 -4.68 4.28 16.81
CA MET A 211 -3.87 3.07 16.83
C MET A 211 -2.59 3.20 16.01
N LEU A 212 -1.56 2.44 16.35
CA LEU A 212 -0.43 2.19 15.47
C LEU A 212 -0.85 1.20 14.38
N VAL A 213 -0.45 1.44 13.12
CA VAL A 213 -0.61 0.43 12.07
C VAL A 213 0.74 0.05 11.52
N VAL A 214 1.04 -1.23 11.57
CA VAL A 214 2.29 -1.80 11.09
C VAL A 214 2.03 -2.59 9.82
N MET A 215 2.69 -2.21 8.77
CA MET A 215 2.58 -2.82 7.44
C MET A 215 3.91 -3.53 7.11
N PRO A 216 4.08 -4.79 7.48
CA PRO A 216 5.28 -5.56 7.16
C PRO A 216 5.24 -6.09 5.73
N ASN A 217 6.40 -6.42 5.17
CA ASN A 217 6.46 -7.16 3.92
C ASN A 217 6.04 -8.63 4.12
N GLY A 218 4.98 -9.07 3.47
CA GLY A 218 4.40 -10.42 3.58
C GLY A 218 5.19 -11.54 2.90
N HIS A 219 6.36 -11.21 2.30
CA HIS A 219 7.18 -12.14 1.53
C HIS A 219 8.56 -12.39 2.18
N PRO A 220 8.67 -13.18 3.27
CA PRO A 220 9.98 -13.61 3.78
C PRO A 220 10.75 -14.45 2.75
N VAL A 221 10.04 -15.22 1.93
CA VAL A 221 10.62 -15.88 0.76
C VAL A 221 10.44 -14.98 -0.46
N PRO A 222 11.53 -14.62 -1.17
CA PRO A 222 11.43 -13.75 -2.34
C PRO A 222 10.42 -14.26 -3.37
N TRP A 223 9.62 -13.37 -3.95
CA TRP A 223 8.57 -13.70 -4.91
C TRP A 223 9.05 -14.57 -6.08
N ALA A 224 10.21 -14.25 -6.63
CA ALA A 224 10.80 -15.00 -7.73
C ALA A 224 11.11 -16.48 -7.35
N SER A 225 11.48 -16.73 -6.10
CA SER A 225 11.72 -18.08 -5.58
C SER A 225 10.40 -18.83 -5.39
N ARG A 226 9.35 -18.17 -4.91
CA ARG A 226 8.01 -18.76 -4.75
C ARG A 226 7.41 -19.22 -6.07
N ARG A 227 7.56 -18.44 -7.14
CA ARG A 227 7.12 -18.83 -8.49
C ARG A 227 7.78 -20.08 -9.03
N ARG A 228 8.94 -20.46 -8.46
CA ARG A 228 9.66 -21.71 -8.81
C ARG A 228 9.31 -22.88 -7.87
N GLY A 229 8.26 -22.73 -7.04
CA GLY A 229 7.88 -23.75 -6.06
C GLY A 229 8.77 -23.81 -4.81
N ILE A 230 9.70 -22.86 -4.66
CA ILE A 230 10.56 -22.76 -3.48
C ILE A 230 9.85 -21.89 -2.44
N GLY A 231 9.75 -22.37 -1.20
CA GLY A 231 9.18 -21.64 -0.07
C GLY A 231 7.65 -21.80 0.03
N SER A 232 7.15 -23.03 -0.04
CA SER A 232 5.78 -23.41 0.33
C SER A 232 5.42 -23.00 1.76
N ASP A 233 6.42 -22.79 2.61
CA ASP A 233 6.35 -22.38 4.01
C ASP A 233 6.30 -20.86 4.23
N ASN A 234 6.07 -20.07 3.18
CA ASN A 234 6.06 -18.60 3.27
C ASN A 234 5.12 -18.05 4.36
N THR A 235 3.95 -18.65 4.54
CA THR A 235 2.98 -18.20 5.55
C THR A 235 3.48 -18.47 6.96
N GLN A 236 4.07 -19.63 7.21
CA GLN A 236 4.68 -19.97 8.49
C GLN A 236 5.87 -19.05 8.79
N ARG A 237 6.81 -18.91 7.85
CA ARG A 237 7.96 -17.98 8.01
C ARG A 237 7.53 -16.54 8.21
N PHE A 238 6.45 -16.12 7.58
CA PHE A 238 5.91 -14.79 7.81
C PHE A 238 5.37 -14.63 9.23
N ARG A 239 4.62 -15.61 9.72
CA ARG A 239 4.13 -15.60 11.11
C ARG A 239 5.30 -15.53 12.11
N ASP A 240 6.34 -16.31 11.89
CA ASP A 240 7.53 -16.32 12.77
C ASP A 240 8.27 -14.98 12.69
N ASP A 241 8.47 -14.41 11.49
CA ASP A 241 9.03 -13.08 11.31
C ASP A 241 8.19 -11.98 11.96
N LEU A 242 6.86 -12.09 11.88
CA LEU A 242 5.96 -11.13 12.52
C LEU A 242 6.13 -11.15 14.04
N ILE A 243 6.08 -12.34 14.64
CA ILE A 243 6.11 -12.51 16.10
C ILE A 243 7.51 -12.28 16.68
N GLU A 244 8.56 -12.79 16.03
CA GLU A 244 9.92 -12.78 16.57
C GLU A 244 10.75 -11.58 16.08
N GLY A 245 10.32 -10.92 15.00
CA GLY A 245 11.04 -9.80 14.39
C GLY A 245 10.28 -8.48 14.45
N ALA A 246 9.17 -8.38 13.73
CA ALA A 246 8.45 -7.12 13.58
C ALA A 246 7.78 -6.64 14.88
N MET A 247 7.14 -7.53 15.65
CA MET A 247 6.48 -7.16 16.91
C MET A 247 7.47 -6.63 17.96
N PRO A 248 8.60 -7.29 18.27
CA PRO A 248 9.59 -6.77 19.20
C PRO A 248 10.19 -5.43 18.76
N LEU A 249 10.47 -5.25 17.45
CA LEU A 249 10.94 -3.97 16.91
C LEU A 249 9.95 -2.85 17.21
N VAL A 250 8.67 -3.05 16.87
CA VAL A 250 7.62 -2.04 17.10
C VAL A 250 7.47 -1.72 18.58
N GLN A 251 7.48 -2.73 19.44
CA GLN A 251 7.41 -2.56 20.90
C GLN A 251 8.59 -1.78 21.48
N SER A 252 9.76 -1.90 20.87
CA SER A 252 10.98 -1.18 21.32
C SER A 252 11.02 0.28 20.84
N LEU A 253 10.41 0.58 19.67
CA LEU A 253 10.51 1.90 19.05
C LEU A 253 9.27 2.78 19.30
N TYR A 254 8.11 2.18 19.58
CA TYR A 254 6.86 2.87 19.67
C TYR A 254 6.15 2.64 21.01
N ARG A 255 5.30 3.57 21.38
CA ARG A 255 4.44 3.46 22.57
C ARG A 255 3.27 2.51 22.32
N ALA A 256 3.59 1.25 22.06
CA ALA A 256 2.62 0.18 21.85
C ALA A 256 2.02 -0.29 23.18
N LYS A 257 0.71 -0.52 23.22
CA LYS A 257 0.08 -1.35 24.26
C LYS A 257 0.43 -2.81 23.99
N LEU A 258 0.56 -3.59 25.05
CA LEU A 258 0.95 -4.99 24.99
C LEU A 258 -0.24 -5.92 25.28
N GLY A 259 -0.11 -7.13 24.79
CA GLY A 259 -1.08 -8.22 25.01
C GLY A 259 -2.06 -8.39 23.84
N PRO A 260 -2.68 -9.58 23.76
CA PRO A 260 -3.52 -9.96 22.62
C PRO A 260 -4.73 -9.03 22.43
N SER A 261 -5.39 -8.59 23.50
CA SER A 261 -6.53 -7.65 23.44
C SER A 261 -6.17 -6.26 22.91
N GLN A 262 -4.87 -5.94 22.81
CA GLN A 262 -4.35 -4.68 22.27
C GLN A 262 -3.66 -4.87 20.91
N THR A 263 -3.79 -6.07 20.32
CA THR A 263 -3.10 -6.44 19.09
C THR A 263 -4.06 -7.05 18.08
N ALA A 264 -4.14 -6.43 16.91
CA ALA A 264 -4.91 -6.88 15.77
C ALA A 264 -4.00 -7.34 14.63
N VAL A 265 -4.47 -8.33 13.85
CA VAL A 265 -3.87 -8.70 12.57
C VAL A 265 -4.95 -8.75 11.50
N ALA A 266 -4.74 -8.05 10.39
CA ALA A 266 -5.67 -8.08 9.27
C ALA A 266 -4.93 -7.99 7.94
N GLY A 267 -5.57 -8.44 6.85
CA GLY A 267 -4.93 -8.32 5.56
C GLY A 267 -5.83 -8.75 4.41
N LEU A 268 -5.34 -8.46 3.20
CA LEU A 268 -6.05 -8.78 1.97
C LEU A 268 -5.42 -9.99 1.25
N SER A 269 -6.23 -10.81 0.59
CA SER A 269 -5.77 -11.91 -0.28
C SER A 269 -4.81 -12.86 0.44
N MET A 270 -3.55 -12.92 0.03
CA MET A 270 -2.47 -13.63 0.73
C MET A 270 -2.37 -13.16 2.19
N GLY A 271 -2.36 -11.85 2.43
CA GLY A 271 -2.31 -11.27 3.77
C GLY A 271 -3.53 -11.64 4.63
N GLY A 272 -4.71 -11.78 4.01
CA GLY A 272 -5.90 -12.32 4.68
C GLY A 272 -5.71 -13.78 5.12
N GLY A 273 -5.13 -14.61 4.25
CA GLY A 273 -4.76 -15.99 4.60
C GLY A 273 -3.69 -16.06 5.69
N GLN A 274 -2.71 -15.17 5.65
CA GLN A 274 -1.68 -15.02 6.71
C GLN A 274 -2.31 -14.57 8.03
N SER A 275 -3.28 -13.66 8.01
CA SER A 275 -4.01 -13.23 9.22
C SER A 275 -4.77 -14.40 9.86
N LEU A 276 -5.48 -15.21 9.07
CA LEU A 276 -6.16 -16.42 9.55
C LEU A 276 -5.17 -17.44 10.11
N TYR A 277 -4.03 -17.63 9.46
CA TYR A 277 -2.97 -18.51 9.95
C TYR A 277 -2.39 -18.02 11.29
N CYS A 278 -2.13 -16.71 11.40
CA CYS A 278 -1.67 -16.11 12.66
C CYS A 278 -2.70 -16.28 13.78
N ALA A 279 -4.00 -16.14 13.48
CA ALA A 279 -5.06 -16.43 14.44
C ALA A 279 -5.05 -17.90 14.88
N ALA A 280 -5.03 -18.84 13.92
CA ALA A 280 -5.07 -20.27 14.21
C ALA A 280 -3.87 -20.77 15.03
N THR A 281 -2.67 -20.18 14.81
CA THR A 281 -1.42 -20.64 15.42
C THR A 281 -0.87 -19.71 16.49
N GLY A 282 -1.54 -18.58 16.78
CA GLY A 282 -1.03 -17.52 17.63
C GLY A 282 -2.11 -16.75 18.41
N LEU A 283 -3.13 -17.42 18.94
CA LEU A 283 -4.19 -16.83 19.77
C LEU A 283 -3.67 -16.09 21.03
N ASP A 284 -2.45 -16.38 21.46
CA ASP A 284 -1.82 -15.69 22.58
C ASP A 284 -1.20 -14.33 22.18
N HIS A 285 -1.24 -13.99 20.88
CA HIS A 285 -0.71 -12.75 20.34
C HIS A 285 -1.79 -11.82 19.80
N PHE A 286 -2.91 -12.35 19.28
CA PHE A 286 -3.91 -11.59 18.55
C PHE A 286 -5.32 -11.92 19.02
N SER A 287 -6.10 -10.92 19.46
CA SER A 287 -7.53 -11.09 19.74
C SER A 287 -8.45 -10.53 18.65
N TRP A 288 -7.91 -9.70 17.74
CA TRP A 288 -8.66 -9.05 16.67
C TRP A 288 -8.12 -9.48 15.32
N VAL A 289 -8.96 -10.09 14.50
CA VAL A 289 -8.55 -10.70 13.24
C VAL A 289 -9.44 -10.24 12.10
N GLY A 290 -8.83 -9.72 11.02
CA GLY A 290 -9.50 -9.32 9.79
C GLY A 290 -8.98 -10.07 8.57
N ALA A 291 -9.87 -10.63 7.75
CA ALA A 291 -9.53 -11.38 6.55
C ALA A 291 -10.33 -10.85 5.36
N PHE A 292 -9.66 -10.08 4.49
CA PHE A 292 -10.27 -9.40 3.34
C PHE A 292 -9.98 -10.19 2.06
N SER A 293 -11.02 -10.73 1.40
CA SER A 293 -10.83 -11.56 0.19
C SER A 293 -9.72 -12.60 0.38
N ALA A 294 -9.74 -13.32 1.49
CA ALA A 294 -8.61 -14.09 1.97
C ALA A 294 -8.29 -15.29 1.09
N ALA A 295 -7.00 -15.59 0.91
CA ALA A 295 -6.55 -16.92 0.53
C ALA A 295 -6.75 -17.88 1.74
N ALA A 296 -8.01 -18.05 2.15
CA ALA A 296 -8.39 -18.79 3.35
C ALA A 296 -7.76 -20.18 3.38
N PRO A 297 -7.30 -20.69 4.53
CA PRO A 297 -6.73 -22.02 4.63
C PRO A 297 -7.80 -23.10 4.34
N SER A 298 -7.36 -24.29 3.84
CA SER A 298 -8.24 -25.44 3.82
C SER A 298 -8.68 -25.78 5.24
N PRO A 299 -9.95 -26.14 5.49
CA PRO A 299 -10.40 -26.54 6.83
C PRO A 299 -9.58 -27.64 7.50
N ASP A 300 -9.01 -28.54 6.72
CA ASP A 300 -8.20 -29.66 7.22
C ASP A 300 -6.72 -29.31 7.45
N SER A 301 -6.31 -28.08 7.15
CA SER A 301 -4.93 -27.64 7.31
C SER A 301 -4.65 -27.11 8.72
N ASP A 302 -3.38 -27.16 9.15
CA ASP A 302 -2.92 -26.58 10.42
C ASP A 302 -3.29 -25.09 10.55
N GLY A 303 -3.35 -24.38 9.42
CA GLY A 303 -3.76 -22.98 9.35
C GLY A 303 -5.25 -22.72 9.68
N ALA A 304 -6.05 -23.77 9.81
CA ALA A 304 -7.45 -23.70 10.22
C ALA A 304 -7.70 -24.42 11.55
N GLN A 305 -7.00 -25.52 11.79
CA GLN A 305 -7.26 -26.43 12.92
C GLN A 305 -7.08 -25.76 14.28
N GLY A 306 -6.19 -24.79 14.43
CA GLY A 306 -6.05 -24.02 15.67
C GLY A 306 -7.30 -23.22 16.08
N LEU A 307 -8.21 -22.96 15.13
CA LEU A 307 -9.52 -22.36 15.40
C LEU A 307 -10.63 -23.43 15.46
N LEU A 308 -10.59 -24.42 14.57
CA LEU A 308 -11.68 -25.37 14.36
C LEU A 308 -11.67 -26.54 15.36
N ALA A 309 -10.49 -26.96 15.82
CA ALA A 309 -10.37 -28.09 16.75
C ALA A 309 -10.70 -27.75 18.20
N ASP A 310 -10.59 -26.49 18.58
CA ASP A 310 -10.92 -25.99 19.94
C ASP A 310 -11.68 -24.65 19.83
N PRO A 311 -12.96 -24.69 19.43
CA PRO A 311 -13.76 -23.49 19.24
C PRO A 311 -14.02 -22.73 20.55
N GLU A 312 -14.08 -23.42 21.71
CA GLU A 312 -14.24 -22.78 23.01
C GLU A 312 -13.04 -21.88 23.33
N ARG A 313 -11.83 -22.38 23.10
CA ARG A 313 -10.61 -21.59 23.25
C ARG A 313 -10.56 -20.43 22.24
N ALA A 314 -10.92 -20.68 20.98
CA ALA A 314 -10.98 -19.64 19.97
C ALA A 314 -11.93 -18.51 20.37
N ASN A 315 -13.16 -18.84 20.77
CA ASN A 315 -14.19 -17.87 21.19
C ASN A 315 -13.80 -17.13 22.50
N ALA A 316 -13.05 -17.79 23.39
CA ALA A 316 -12.58 -17.17 24.64
C ALA A 316 -11.42 -16.17 24.38
N ARG A 317 -10.61 -16.39 23.34
CA ARG A 317 -9.40 -15.59 23.04
C ARG A 317 -9.61 -14.51 21.99
N LEU A 318 -10.56 -14.72 21.06
CA LEU A 318 -10.86 -13.75 20.02
C LEU A 318 -11.92 -12.76 20.50
N ASP A 319 -11.59 -11.48 20.43
CA ASP A 319 -12.53 -10.38 20.59
C ASP A 319 -13.31 -10.14 19.27
N LEU A 320 -12.66 -10.42 18.11
CA LEU A 320 -13.28 -10.32 16.81
C LEU A 320 -12.56 -11.21 15.77
N LEU A 321 -13.34 -12.02 15.05
CA LEU A 321 -12.95 -12.65 13.78
C LEU A 321 -13.86 -12.10 12.68
N TRP A 322 -13.34 -11.24 11.83
CA TRP A 322 -14.07 -10.56 10.76
C TRP A 322 -13.56 -11.01 9.39
N ILE A 323 -14.46 -11.56 8.57
CA ILE A 323 -14.14 -12.10 7.26
C ILE A 323 -15.06 -11.43 6.23
N ALA A 324 -14.50 -10.85 5.17
CA ALA A 324 -15.29 -10.27 4.09
C ALA A 324 -14.71 -10.58 2.72
N ILE A 325 -15.61 -10.74 1.75
CA ILE A 325 -15.25 -11.04 0.37
C ILE A 325 -16.27 -10.46 -0.62
N GLY A 326 -15.79 -10.08 -1.80
CA GLY A 326 -16.65 -9.66 -2.91
C GLY A 326 -17.36 -10.87 -3.55
N ARG A 327 -18.59 -10.66 -4.03
CA ARG A 327 -19.35 -11.73 -4.71
C ARG A 327 -18.76 -12.16 -6.06
N ASP A 328 -17.97 -11.26 -6.67
CA ASP A 328 -17.32 -11.48 -7.96
C ASP A 328 -15.83 -11.83 -7.78
N ASP A 329 -15.41 -12.16 -6.55
CA ASP A 329 -14.05 -12.52 -6.21
C ASP A 329 -13.79 -14.00 -6.51
N PHE A 330 -12.69 -14.30 -7.20
CA PHE A 330 -12.31 -15.69 -7.56
C PHE A 330 -12.00 -16.60 -6.34
N LEU A 331 -11.84 -16.00 -5.15
CA LEU A 331 -11.66 -16.73 -3.88
C LEU A 331 -12.98 -16.95 -3.13
N LEU A 332 -14.13 -16.61 -3.70
CA LEU A 332 -15.43 -16.68 -3.01
C LEU A 332 -15.71 -18.10 -2.48
N ASP A 333 -15.64 -19.11 -3.33
CA ASP A 333 -15.94 -20.50 -2.95
C ASP A 333 -15.03 -20.99 -1.81
N ARG A 334 -13.77 -20.58 -1.86
CA ARG A 334 -12.78 -20.92 -0.83
C ARG A 334 -13.11 -20.27 0.52
N ASN A 335 -13.55 -19.02 0.52
CA ASN A 335 -13.97 -18.31 1.73
C ASN A 335 -15.29 -18.87 2.27
N GLN A 336 -16.25 -19.25 1.43
CA GLN A 336 -17.49 -19.88 1.81
C GLN A 336 -17.23 -21.26 2.45
N ALA A 337 -16.34 -22.06 1.91
CA ALA A 337 -15.96 -23.35 2.48
C ALA A 337 -15.32 -23.20 3.87
N PHE A 338 -14.45 -22.20 4.05
CA PHE A 338 -13.86 -21.90 5.35
C PHE A 338 -14.90 -21.38 6.33
N GLN A 339 -15.78 -20.47 5.92
CA GLN A 339 -16.89 -19.96 6.73
C GLN A 339 -17.83 -21.10 7.19
N ALA A 340 -18.19 -22.02 6.28
CA ALA A 340 -19.01 -23.16 6.62
C ALA A 340 -18.35 -24.07 7.69
N ALA A 341 -17.03 -24.22 7.64
CA ALA A 341 -16.28 -24.95 8.65
C ALA A 341 -16.29 -24.24 10.03
N LEU A 342 -16.15 -22.91 10.07
CA LEU A 342 -16.27 -22.11 11.29
C LEU A 342 -17.67 -22.26 11.92
N VAL A 343 -18.73 -22.16 11.11
CA VAL A 343 -20.12 -22.38 11.59
C VAL A 343 -20.29 -23.77 12.15
N LYS A 344 -19.83 -24.80 11.43
CA LYS A 344 -19.93 -26.20 11.87
C LYS A 344 -19.18 -26.45 13.17
N ALA A 345 -18.05 -25.80 13.39
CA ALA A 345 -17.27 -25.92 14.62
C ALA A 345 -17.83 -25.08 15.77
N GLY A 346 -18.65 -24.07 15.51
CA GLY A 346 -19.17 -23.15 16.52
C GLY A 346 -18.20 -22.02 16.87
N VAL A 347 -17.35 -21.59 15.92
CA VAL A 347 -16.44 -20.46 16.10
C VAL A 347 -17.19 -19.16 15.81
N ASP A 348 -17.19 -18.23 16.76
CA ASP A 348 -17.81 -16.92 16.63
C ASP A 348 -17.08 -16.07 15.59
N HIS A 349 -17.81 -15.57 14.59
CA HIS A 349 -17.23 -14.73 13.53
C HIS A 349 -18.29 -13.88 12.83
N ILE A 350 -17.83 -12.79 12.23
CA ILE A 350 -18.63 -11.98 11.29
C ILE A 350 -18.20 -12.37 9.87
N TYR A 351 -19.17 -12.76 9.03
CA TYR A 351 -18.92 -13.06 7.61
C TYR A 351 -19.76 -12.16 6.72
N ARG A 352 -19.11 -11.48 5.76
CA ARG A 352 -19.76 -10.54 4.85
C ARG A 352 -19.42 -10.85 3.39
N VAL A 353 -20.47 -10.91 2.56
CA VAL A 353 -20.33 -10.94 1.09
C VAL A 353 -20.87 -9.62 0.55
N THR A 354 -20.01 -8.86 -0.13
CA THR A 354 -20.34 -7.55 -0.68
C THR A 354 -20.35 -7.56 -2.21
N ALA A 355 -20.72 -6.46 -2.85
CA ALA A 355 -20.49 -6.27 -4.27
C ALA A 355 -18.99 -6.13 -4.58
N GLY A 356 -18.61 -6.44 -5.83
CA GLY A 356 -17.26 -6.30 -6.36
C GLY A 356 -16.41 -7.57 -6.26
N GLY A 357 -15.22 -7.48 -6.82
CA GLY A 357 -14.27 -8.60 -6.96
C GLY A 357 -12.96 -8.37 -6.20
N HIS A 358 -11.92 -9.07 -6.60
CA HIS A 358 -10.58 -9.08 -5.96
C HIS A 358 -9.80 -7.79 -6.26
N SER A 359 -10.13 -6.69 -5.57
CA SER A 359 -9.62 -5.37 -5.95
C SER A 359 -9.48 -4.39 -4.78
N TRP A 360 -8.57 -3.43 -4.95
CA TRP A 360 -8.31 -2.37 -3.97
C TRP A 360 -9.54 -1.52 -3.59
N PRO A 361 -10.47 -1.16 -4.50
CA PRO A 361 -11.71 -0.48 -4.10
C PRO A 361 -12.49 -1.24 -3.02
N VAL A 362 -12.59 -2.57 -3.15
CA VAL A 362 -13.27 -3.44 -2.17
C VAL A 362 -12.50 -3.47 -0.85
N TRP A 363 -11.19 -3.63 -0.89
CA TRP A 363 -10.36 -3.75 0.33
C TRP A 363 -10.24 -2.45 1.12
N ARG A 364 -10.25 -1.28 0.45
CA ARG A 364 -10.37 0.03 1.14
C ARG A 364 -11.67 0.15 1.90
N GLY A 365 -12.78 -0.30 1.31
CA GLY A 365 -14.07 -0.38 1.97
C GLY A 365 -14.02 -1.29 3.19
N TYR A 366 -13.39 -2.46 3.08
CA TYR A 366 -13.27 -3.38 4.22
C TYR A 366 -12.42 -2.80 5.36
N LEU A 367 -11.33 -2.11 5.06
CA LEU A 367 -10.57 -1.43 6.11
C LEU A 367 -11.41 -0.34 6.80
N ALA A 368 -12.17 0.44 6.03
CA ALA A 368 -13.04 1.48 6.58
C ALA A 368 -14.19 0.92 7.44
N GLU A 369 -14.67 -0.31 7.18
CA GLU A 369 -15.67 -1.01 8.00
C GLU A 369 -15.04 -1.73 9.20
N PHE A 370 -13.84 -2.29 9.05
CA PHE A 370 -13.19 -3.10 10.09
C PHE A 370 -12.52 -2.24 11.16
N ALA A 371 -11.81 -1.17 10.79
CA ALA A 371 -11.08 -0.34 11.74
C ALA A 371 -11.95 0.25 12.88
N PRO A 372 -13.21 0.67 12.64
CA PRO A 372 -14.12 1.11 13.70
C PRO A 372 -14.47 0.07 14.75
N LEU A 373 -14.33 -1.21 14.44
CA LEU A 373 -14.65 -2.31 15.34
C LEU A 373 -13.50 -2.64 16.31
N LEU A 374 -12.27 -2.19 15.98
CA LEU A 374 -11.07 -2.58 16.70
C LEU A 374 -10.95 -1.89 18.07
N PHE A 375 -10.47 -2.65 19.06
CA PHE A 375 -10.04 -2.18 20.39
C PHE A 375 -11.14 -1.48 21.20
N ARG A 376 -12.39 -1.69 20.84
CA ARG A 376 -13.55 -1.25 21.60
C ARG A 376 -14.07 -2.39 22.46
N ALA A 377 -14.68 -2.06 23.60
CA ALA A 377 -15.35 -3.07 24.42
C ALA A 377 -16.36 -3.81 23.53
N ALA A 378 -16.11 -5.10 23.30
CA ALA A 378 -16.90 -5.88 22.37
C ALA A 378 -18.35 -5.97 22.86
N SER A 379 -19.29 -5.48 22.08
CA SER A 379 -20.59 -6.16 22.00
C SER A 379 -20.31 -7.43 21.18
N LYS A 380 -19.97 -8.54 21.86
CA LYS A 380 -19.95 -9.86 21.19
C LYS A 380 -21.32 -10.05 20.53
N PRO A 381 -21.36 -10.51 19.27
CA PRO A 381 -22.60 -10.74 18.54
C PRO A 381 -23.54 -11.72 19.22
#